data_84855e378d7a2817b57495371925efe4
#
_entry.id   84855e378d7a2817b57495371925efe4
#
_cell.length_a   1.000
_cell.length_b   1.000
_cell.length_c   1.000
_cell.angle_alpha   90.00
_cell.angle_beta   90.00
_cell.angle_gamma   90.00
#
_symmetry.space_group_name_H-M   'P 1'
#
loop_
_entity.id
_entity.type
_entity.pdbx_description
1 polymer ?
#
loop_
_entity_poly.entity_id
_entity_poly.type
_entity_poly.pdbx_seq_one_letter_code
_entity_poly.pdbx_strand_id
1 'polypeptide(L)'
;MHAPIIASLIGGLVFGAFAQKSRMCFAGSIRDIILMKNFDLISVIAGLFVVMLVFNLATGRFVLGFDTPGIIAHSEHLWNILGMYTVGFAAVLAGGCPLRQLILAGQGSSDSAVTVVGMFVGAAMCHNFGLAASGTALNP
;
A
#
# COMPACT_ATOMS: atom_id res chain seq x y z
N MET A 1 0.51 -2.36 22.81
CA MET A 1 1.37 -1.16 22.95
C MET A 1 0.83 -0.11 21.99
N HIS A 2 0.17 0.91 22.53
CA HIS A 2 -0.28 2.02 21.73
C HIS A 2 0.92 2.94 21.46
N ALA A 3 1.28 3.10 20.19
CA ALA A 3 2.26 4.11 19.82
C ALA A 3 1.74 5.49 20.29
N PRO A 4 2.58 6.34 20.89
CA PRO A 4 2.13 7.66 21.30
C PRO A 4 1.62 8.42 20.08
N ILE A 5 0.43 8.99 20.19
CA ILE A 5 -0.28 9.69 19.09
C ILE A 5 0.62 10.74 18.44
N ILE A 6 1.46 11.40 19.26
CA ILE A 6 2.41 12.41 18.79
C ILE A 6 3.47 11.80 17.87
N ALA A 7 4.03 10.63 18.21
CA ALA A 7 5.04 9.98 17.37
C ALA A 7 4.47 9.51 16.03
N SER A 8 3.24 8.99 16.01
CA SER A 8 2.57 8.59 14.77
C SER A 8 2.21 9.80 13.89
N LEU A 9 1.81 10.92 14.51
CA LEU A 9 1.51 12.16 13.79
C LEU A 9 2.78 12.75 13.13
N ILE A 10 3.88 12.84 13.89
CA ILE A 10 5.17 13.34 13.36
C ILE A 10 5.69 12.40 12.28
N GLY A 11 5.66 11.09 12.50
CA GLY A 11 6.07 10.09 11.51
C GLY A 11 5.26 10.17 10.23
N GLY A 12 3.93 10.31 10.34
CA GLY A 12 3.04 10.47 9.19
C GLY A 12 3.31 11.76 8.42
N LEU A 13 3.59 12.86 9.12
CA LEU A 13 3.88 14.15 8.49
C LEU A 13 5.22 14.13 7.74
N VAL A 14 6.26 13.58 8.36
CA VAL A 14 7.57 13.41 7.71
C VAL A 14 7.46 12.48 6.51
N PHE A 15 6.81 11.32 6.67
CA PHE A 15 6.61 10.37 5.57
C PHE A 15 5.80 10.99 4.44
N GLY A 16 4.71 11.70 4.74
CA GLY A 16 3.89 12.41 3.75
C GLY A 16 4.68 13.46 2.96
N ALA A 17 5.54 14.25 3.62
CA ALA A 17 6.39 15.22 2.96
C ALA A 17 7.41 14.57 2.01
N PHE A 18 8.05 13.49 2.43
CA PHE A 18 8.96 12.72 1.57
C PHE A 18 8.24 12.06 0.39
N ALA A 19 7.08 11.44 0.64
CA ALA A 19 6.28 10.79 -0.39
C ALA A 19 5.79 11.80 -1.44
N GLN A 20 5.43 13.01 -1.01
CA GLN A 20 5.05 14.11 -1.91
C GLN A 20 6.24 14.53 -2.80
N LYS A 21 7.41 14.70 -2.20
CA LYS A 21 8.59 15.18 -2.91
C LYS A 21 9.15 14.13 -3.88
N SER A 22 9.08 12.86 -3.54
CA SER A 22 9.54 11.75 -4.38
C SER A 22 8.59 11.39 -5.53
N ARG A 23 7.38 11.96 -5.55
CA ARG A 23 6.31 11.63 -6.54
C ARG A 23 6.08 10.13 -6.68
N MET A 24 6.28 9.38 -5.61
CA MET A 24 6.22 7.93 -5.59
C MET A 24 4.84 7.43 -6.03
N CYS A 25 4.80 6.62 -7.09
CA CYS A 25 3.60 5.97 -7.59
C CYS A 25 3.96 4.60 -8.15
N PHE A 26 3.54 3.53 -7.48
CA PHE A 26 3.84 2.16 -7.93
C PHE A 26 3.27 1.86 -9.32
N ALA A 27 2.00 2.20 -9.54
CA ALA A 27 1.36 2.00 -10.84
C ALA A 27 2.02 2.88 -11.94
N GLY A 28 2.39 4.12 -11.60
CA GLY A 28 3.09 5.02 -12.49
C GLY A 28 4.48 4.52 -12.87
N SER A 29 5.20 3.94 -11.91
CA SER A 29 6.55 3.38 -12.16
C SER A 29 6.53 2.24 -13.16
N ILE A 30 5.54 1.33 -13.05
CA ILE A 30 5.37 0.22 -13.99
C ILE A 30 5.00 0.75 -15.38
N ARG A 31 4.09 1.71 -15.45
CA ARG A 31 3.69 2.34 -16.70
C ARG A 31 4.88 3.04 -17.38
N ASP A 32 5.66 3.80 -16.62
CA ASP A 32 6.79 4.57 -17.16
C ASP A 32 7.91 3.68 -17.67
N ILE A 33 8.11 2.50 -17.08
CA ILE A 33 9.04 1.49 -17.61
C ILE A 33 8.57 0.94 -18.95
N ILE A 34 7.28 0.61 -19.05
CA ILE A 34 6.73 -0.02 -20.25
C ILE A 34 6.65 0.98 -21.40
N LEU A 35 6.24 2.23 -21.12
CA LEU A 35 5.99 3.24 -22.15
C LEU A 35 7.22 4.08 -22.48
N MET A 36 7.97 4.51 -21.47
CA MET A 36 9.06 5.49 -21.65
C MET A 36 10.44 4.93 -21.36
N LYS A 37 10.55 3.68 -20.87
CA LYS A 37 11.83 3.06 -20.41
C LYS A 37 12.59 3.93 -19.42
N ASN A 38 11.87 4.69 -18.61
CA ASN A 38 12.46 5.55 -17.60
C ASN A 38 12.55 4.81 -16.27
N PHE A 39 13.78 4.69 -15.74
CA PHE A 39 14.07 3.91 -14.54
C PHE A 39 14.12 4.74 -13.26
N ASP A 40 13.88 6.05 -13.33
CA ASP A 40 14.03 6.94 -12.17
C ASP A 40 13.09 6.58 -11.01
N LEU A 41 11.80 6.36 -11.31
CA LEU A 41 10.83 6.01 -10.28
C LEU A 41 11.04 4.60 -9.72
N ILE A 42 11.48 3.67 -10.54
CA ILE A 42 11.71 2.29 -10.07
C ILE A 42 12.96 2.22 -9.19
N SER A 43 13.94 3.09 -9.42
CA SER A 43 15.14 3.15 -8.57
C SER A 43 14.79 3.52 -7.13
N VAL A 44 13.78 4.38 -6.93
CA VAL A 44 13.26 4.74 -5.61
C VAL A 44 12.61 3.54 -4.93
N ILE A 45 11.79 2.77 -5.67
CA ILE A 45 11.14 1.56 -5.16
C ILE A 45 12.19 0.48 -4.84
N ALA A 46 13.18 0.28 -5.71
CA ALA A 46 14.28 -0.63 -5.49
C ALA A 46 15.11 -0.24 -4.26
N GLY A 47 15.40 1.04 -4.09
CA GLY A 47 16.07 1.56 -2.89
C GLY A 47 15.30 1.29 -1.62
N LEU A 48 13.98 1.54 -1.63
CA LEU A 48 13.11 1.24 -0.49
C LEU A 48 13.09 -0.25 -0.17
N PHE A 49 13.03 -1.10 -1.20
CA PHE A 49 13.08 -2.55 -1.03
C PHE A 49 14.40 -3.02 -0.40
N VAL A 50 15.53 -2.49 -0.87
CA VAL A 50 16.85 -2.81 -0.33
C VAL A 50 16.97 -2.38 1.14
N VAL A 51 16.52 -1.17 1.48
CA VAL A 51 16.54 -0.67 2.87
C VAL A 51 15.69 -1.54 3.78
N MET A 52 14.47 -1.91 3.33
CA MET A 52 13.59 -2.80 4.09
C MET A 52 14.21 -4.18 4.29
N LEU A 53 14.86 -4.72 3.26
CA LEU A 53 15.53 -6.02 3.32
C LEU A 53 16.70 -5.99 4.29
N VAL A 54 17.54 -4.96 4.23
CA VAL A 54 18.68 -4.78 5.15
C VAL A 54 18.18 -4.61 6.60
N PHE A 55 17.13 -3.83 6.80
CA PHE A 55 16.54 -3.63 8.13
C PHE A 55 15.97 -4.92 8.71
N ASN A 56 15.27 -5.72 7.90
CA ASN A 56 14.74 -7.02 8.32
C ASN A 56 15.85 -8.03 8.63
N LEU A 57 16.94 -8.03 7.86
CA LEU A 57 18.12 -8.86 8.13
C LEU A 57 18.81 -8.43 9.44
N ALA A 58 18.98 -7.13 9.66
CA ALA A 58 19.63 -6.59 10.86
C ALA A 58 18.82 -6.85 12.13
N THR A 59 17.47 -6.83 12.05
CA THR A 59 16.58 -7.12 13.18
C THR A 59 16.30 -8.61 13.39
N GLY A 60 16.85 -9.51 12.53
CA GLY A 60 16.64 -10.96 12.64
C GLY A 60 15.21 -11.41 12.43
N ARG A 61 14.35 -10.55 11.86
CA ARG A 61 12.94 -10.84 11.56
C ARG A 61 12.72 -11.41 10.17
N PHE A 62 13.80 -11.75 9.48
CA PHE A 62 13.71 -12.33 8.15
C PHE A 62 13.38 -13.81 8.27
N VAL A 63 12.09 -14.13 8.19
CA VAL A 63 11.60 -15.52 8.15
C VAL A 63 11.29 -15.85 6.70
N LEU A 64 12.21 -16.54 6.03
CA LEU A 64 11.98 -17.19 4.74
C LEU A 64 11.20 -18.50 4.98
N GLY A 65 9.93 -18.38 5.31
CA GLY A 65 9.04 -19.53 5.43
C GLY A 65 7.79 -19.28 4.61
N PHE A 66 7.55 -20.11 3.61
CA PHE A 66 6.28 -20.12 2.89
C PHE A 66 5.12 -20.60 3.77
N ASP A 67 5.43 -21.23 4.91
CA ASP A 67 4.45 -21.83 5.82
C ASP A 67 4.12 -20.99 7.07
N THR A 68 4.87 -19.92 7.33
CA THR A 68 4.53 -19.01 8.43
C THR A 68 3.77 -17.82 7.85
N PRO A 69 2.44 -17.78 8.01
CA PRO A 69 1.67 -16.62 7.58
C PRO A 69 2.15 -15.39 8.37
N GLY A 70 2.71 -14.40 7.67
CA GLY A 70 2.93 -13.09 8.26
C GLY A 70 1.59 -12.52 8.75
N ILE A 71 1.63 -11.52 9.61
CA ILE A 71 0.44 -10.90 10.22
C ILE A 71 -0.62 -10.47 9.17
N ILE A 72 -0.21 -10.29 7.91
CA ILE A 72 -1.06 -9.81 6.81
C ILE A 72 -1.21 -10.86 5.69
N ALA A 73 -0.32 -11.86 5.61
CA ALA A 73 -0.36 -12.88 4.58
C ALA A 73 -1.12 -14.11 5.08
N HIS A 74 -2.28 -14.36 4.50
CA HIS A 74 -3.06 -15.56 4.75
C HIS A 74 -2.66 -16.67 3.75
N SER A 75 -2.86 -17.92 4.15
CA SER A 75 -2.60 -19.11 3.32
C SER A 75 -3.52 -19.23 2.10
N GLU A 76 -4.51 -18.34 1.97
CA GLU A 76 -5.45 -18.33 0.85
C GLU A 76 -4.89 -17.55 -0.35
N HIS A 77 -4.02 -18.20 -1.11
CA HIS A 77 -3.36 -17.59 -2.27
C HIS A 77 -4.34 -17.07 -3.33
N LEU A 78 -5.47 -17.76 -3.52
CA LEU A 78 -6.47 -17.37 -4.51
C LEU A 78 -7.11 -16.01 -4.18
N TRP A 79 -7.48 -15.79 -2.92
CA TRP A 79 -8.04 -14.52 -2.46
C TRP A 79 -7.03 -13.38 -2.52
N ASN A 80 -5.77 -13.66 -2.22
CA ASN A 80 -4.70 -12.67 -2.32
C ASN A 80 -4.47 -12.23 -3.78
N ILE A 81 -4.45 -13.16 -4.73
CA ILE A 81 -4.31 -12.87 -6.16
C ILE A 81 -5.51 -12.06 -6.65
N LEU A 82 -6.73 -12.46 -6.29
CA LEU A 82 -7.94 -11.74 -6.69
C LEU A 82 -7.98 -10.33 -6.12
N GLY A 83 -7.60 -10.18 -4.84
CA GLY A 83 -7.52 -8.88 -4.18
C GLY A 83 -6.49 -7.96 -4.85
N MET A 84 -5.29 -8.46 -5.12
CA MET A 84 -4.24 -7.69 -5.80
C MET A 84 -4.64 -7.30 -7.23
N TYR A 85 -5.30 -8.19 -7.96
CA TYR A 85 -5.85 -7.90 -9.29
C TYR A 85 -6.89 -6.77 -9.23
N THR A 86 -7.81 -6.83 -8.27
CA THR A 86 -8.85 -5.82 -8.08
C THR A 86 -8.24 -4.45 -7.71
N VAL A 87 -7.25 -4.44 -6.81
CA VAL A 87 -6.52 -3.22 -6.44
C VAL A 87 -5.77 -2.63 -7.64
N GLY A 88 -5.10 -3.47 -8.43
CA GLY A 88 -4.40 -3.02 -9.64
C GLY A 88 -5.36 -2.43 -10.67
N PHE A 89 -6.48 -3.09 -10.91
CA PHE A 89 -7.51 -2.61 -11.83
C PHE A 89 -8.13 -1.29 -11.36
N ALA A 90 -8.50 -1.19 -10.08
CA ALA A 90 -9.04 0.04 -9.49
C ALA A 90 -8.03 1.19 -9.52
N ALA A 91 -6.73 0.92 -9.32
CA ALA A 91 -5.68 1.92 -9.39
C ALA A 91 -5.51 2.50 -10.80
N VAL A 92 -5.70 1.69 -11.84
CA VAL A 92 -5.69 2.16 -13.24
C VAL A 92 -6.89 3.06 -13.52
N LEU A 93 -8.09 2.67 -13.08
CA LEU A 93 -9.31 3.47 -13.23
C LEU A 93 -9.24 4.80 -12.46
N ALA A 94 -8.67 4.78 -11.26
CA ALA A 94 -8.49 5.98 -10.43
C ALA A 94 -7.34 6.90 -10.90
N GLY A 95 -6.58 6.49 -11.93
CA GLY A 95 -5.46 7.26 -12.45
C GLY A 95 -4.22 7.31 -11.56
N GLY A 96 -4.12 6.44 -10.55
CA GLY A 96 -2.96 6.36 -9.68
C GLY A 96 -3.14 5.35 -8.53
N CYS A 97 -2.03 4.96 -7.91
CA CYS A 97 -2.09 4.07 -6.76
C CYS A 97 -2.76 4.76 -5.54
N PRO A 98 -3.29 3.99 -4.58
CA PRO A 98 -3.95 4.55 -3.38
C PRO A 98 -3.10 5.58 -2.63
N LEU A 99 -1.79 5.34 -2.52
CA LEU A 99 -0.87 6.27 -1.88
C LEU A 99 -0.83 7.63 -2.59
N ARG A 100 -0.78 7.62 -3.91
CA ARG A 100 -0.78 8.86 -4.72
C ARG A 100 -2.10 9.62 -4.57
N GLN A 101 -3.22 8.91 -4.52
CA GLN A 101 -4.54 9.52 -4.32
C GLN A 101 -4.64 10.22 -2.96
N LEU A 102 -4.09 9.60 -1.90
CA LEU A 102 -4.02 10.21 -0.57
C LEU A 102 -3.18 11.50 -0.58
N ILE A 103 -2.04 11.49 -1.25
CA ILE A 103 -1.16 12.67 -1.36
C ILE A 103 -1.84 13.79 -2.13
N LEU A 104 -2.48 13.49 -3.26
CA LEU A 104 -3.21 14.45 -4.09
C LEU A 104 -4.44 15.01 -3.37
N ALA A 105 -5.16 14.19 -2.61
CA ALA A 105 -6.25 14.66 -1.77
C ALA A 105 -5.76 15.64 -0.70
N GLY A 106 -4.60 15.37 -0.08
CA GLY A 106 -3.94 16.29 0.85
C GLY A 106 -3.47 17.60 0.21
N GLN A 107 -3.25 17.62 -1.10
CA GLN A 107 -2.93 18.82 -1.88
C GLN A 107 -4.16 19.63 -2.30
N GLY A 108 -5.37 19.16 -1.98
CA GLY A 108 -6.61 19.84 -2.30
C GLY A 108 -7.24 19.42 -3.64
N SER A 109 -6.82 18.31 -4.24
CA SER A 109 -7.48 17.76 -5.42
C SER A 109 -8.83 17.14 -5.06
N SER A 110 -9.92 17.68 -5.57
CA SER A 110 -11.29 17.21 -5.29
C SER A 110 -11.52 15.79 -5.81
N ASP A 111 -11.01 15.46 -7.00
CA ASP A 111 -11.16 14.14 -7.61
C ASP A 111 -10.49 13.05 -6.77
N SER A 112 -9.29 13.37 -6.27
CA SER A 112 -8.56 12.46 -5.38
C SER A 112 -9.22 12.34 -4.00
N ALA A 113 -9.83 13.41 -3.50
CA ALA A 113 -10.59 13.37 -2.25
C ALA A 113 -11.81 12.43 -2.35
N VAL A 114 -12.54 12.48 -3.46
CA VAL A 114 -13.67 11.55 -3.73
C VAL A 114 -13.16 10.11 -3.81
N THR A 115 -12.04 9.87 -4.48
CA THR A 115 -11.42 8.53 -4.56
C THR A 115 -11.04 8.02 -3.17
N VAL A 116 -10.46 8.85 -2.31
CA VAL A 116 -10.09 8.50 -0.94
C VAL A 116 -11.33 8.16 -0.10
N VAL A 117 -12.39 8.98 -0.18
CA VAL A 117 -13.65 8.67 0.48
C VAL A 117 -14.23 7.35 -0.01
N GLY A 118 -14.18 7.09 -1.32
CA GLY A 118 -14.59 5.80 -1.91
C GLY A 118 -13.79 4.61 -1.35
N MET A 119 -12.49 4.77 -1.15
CA MET A 119 -11.66 3.73 -0.51
C MET A 119 -12.08 3.46 0.95
N PHE A 120 -12.37 4.50 1.74
CA PHE A 120 -12.84 4.33 3.12
C PHE A 120 -14.21 3.64 3.18
N VAL A 121 -15.16 4.05 2.33
CA VAL A 121 -16.49 3.43 2.26
C VAL A 121 -16.37 1.97 1.80
N GLY A 122 -15.57 1.70 0.77
CA GLY A 122 -15.32 0.35 0.29
C GLY A 122 -14.69 -0.54 1.35
N ALA A 123 -13.69 -0.05 2.08
CA ALA A 123 -13.07 -0.78 3.18
C ALA A 123 -14.06 -1.07 4.31
N ALA A 124 -14.89 -0.10 4.68
CA ALA A 124 -15.92 -0.27 5.70
C ALA A 124 -16.97 -1.31 5.28
N MET A 125 -17.41 -1.29 4.02
CA MET A 125 -18.32 -2.29 3.48
C MET A 125 -17.70 -3.69 3.48
N CYS A 126 -16.47 -3.83 2.98
CA CYS A 126 -15.78 -5.11 2.96
C CYS A 126 -15.61 -5.69 4.38
N HIS A 127 -15.32 -4.84 5.36
CA HIS A 127 -15.19 -5.27 6.75
C HIS A 127 -16.53 -5.68 7.36
N ASN A 128 -17.59 -4.92 7.08
CA ASN A 128 -18.93 -5.19 7.63
C ASN A 128 -19.58 -6.43 7.02
N PHE A 129 -19.33 -6.73 5.75
CA PHE A 129 -19.87 -7.90 5.06
C PHE A 129 -18.96 -9.15 5.17
N GLY A 130 -17.88 -9.10 5.96
CA GLY A 130 -16.95 -10.22 6.11
C GLY A 130 -16.18 -10.60 4.84
N LEU A 131 -16.15 -9.69 3.84
CA LEU A 131 -15.38 -9.87 2.61
C LEU A 131 -13.88 -9.59 2.82
N ALA A 132 -13.52 -8.95 3.93
CA ALA A 132 -12.14 -8.85 4.35
C ALA A 132 -11.72 -10.23 4.87
N ALA A 133 -10.95 -10.96 4.08
CA ALA A 133 -10.39 -12.25 4.48
C ALA A 133 -9.37 -12.06 5.62
N SER A 134 -9.85 -11.76 6.82
CA SER A 134 -9.07 -11.92 8.04
C SER A 134 -9.32 -13.36 8.49
N GLY A 135 -8.26 -14.13 8.74
CA GLY A 135 -8.37 -15.54 9.17
C GLY A 135 -9.19 -15.79 10.45
N THR A 136 -9.73 -14.74 11.06
CA THR A 136 -10.65 -14.76 12.20
C THR A 136 -12.11 -14.54 11.80
N ALA A 137 -12.41 -14.09 10.58
CA ALA A 137 -13.77 -13.77 10.14
C ALA A 137 -14.53 -14.97 9.54
N LEU A 138 -13.85 -16.08 9.29
CA LEU A 138 -14.44 -17.30 8.72
C LEU A 138 -14.64 -18.42 9.75
N ASN A 139 -14.43 -18.14 11.02
CA ASN A 139 -14.79 -19.07 12.10
C ASN A 139 -16.02 -18.50 12.83
N PRO A 140 -17.24 -19.09 12.63
CA PRO A 140 -18.42 -18.77 13.44
C PRO A 140 -18.23 -19.24 14.88
#